data_64a718788b54d3b723a46cb202420e71
#
_entry.id   64a718788b54d3b723a46cb202420e71
#
_cell.length_a   1.000
_cell.length_b   1.000
_cell.length_c   1.000
_cell.angle_alpha   90.00
_cell.angle_beta   90.00
_cell.angle_gamma   90.00
#
_symmetry.space_group_name_H-M   'P 1'
#
loop_
_entity.id
_entity.type
_entity.pdbx_description
1 polymer ?
#
loop_
_entity_poly.entity_id
_entity_poly.type
_entity_poly.pdbx_seq_one_letter_code
_entity_poly.pdbx_strand_id
1 'polypeptide(L)'
;EPTIVTLTKPENSVLAVGVEAKEMIGRTPEEIVAYRPLKDGVIADYYITKAMLRYFIAKAVGSLNIFRPEVVISVPAGITQTERRAVINAAREAGAKEAYVVKEPILAALGAGIPINSYSGNMIINIGGGTSEVAVVSLGGIVSWTSLRVAGNKFDQAVIDYIKKKYSLSIGEQTAEAI
;
A
#
# COMPACT_ATOMS: atom_id res chain seq x y z
N GLU A 1 8.04 0.41 1.73
CA GLU A 1 8.01 -1.03 1.38
C GLU A 1 6.86 -1.29 0.40
N PRO A 2 7.09 -1.99 -0.73
CA PRO A 2 6.03 -2.38 -1.66
C PRO A 2 4.98 -3.29 -0.98
N THR A 3 3.71 -3.15 -1.36
CA THR A 3 2.62 -3.97 -0.84
C THR A 3 2.51 -5.26 -1.65
N ILE A 4 3.49 -6.13 -1.49
CA ILE A 4 3.60 -7.42 -2.18
C ILE A 4 3.98 -8.48 -1.17
N VAL A 5 3.39 -9.66 -1.30
CA VAL A 5 3.65 -10.84 -0.46
C VAL A 5 3.86 -12.04 -1.36
N THR A 6 4.90 -12.81 -1.14
CA THR A 6 5.08 -14.11 -1.81
C THR A 6 4.72 -15.23 -0.86
N LEU A 7 3.95 -16.17 -1.37
CA LEU A 7 3.49 -17.36 -0.66
C LEU A 7 3.96 -18.62 -1.34
N THR A 8 4.27 -19.65 -0.55
CA THR A 8 4.55 -21.01 -1.04
C THR A 8 3.26 -21.81 -1.19
N LYS A 9 3.12 -22.57 -2.27
CA LYS A 9 2.05 -23.56 -2.44
C LYS A 9 2.57 -24.94 -2.01
N PRO A 10 1.73 -25.83 -1.45
CA PRO A 10 0.30 -25.65 -1.11
C PRO A 10 0.06 -24.99 0.26
N GLU A 11 1.08 -24.79 1.07
CA GLU A 11 0.98 -24.43 2.47
C GLU A 11 0.52 -22.97 2.72
N ASN A 12 0.55 -22.11 1.68
CA ASN A 12 0.27 -20.67 1.79
C ASN A 12 1.11 -19.99 2.88
N SER A 13 2.33 -20.48 3.13
CA SER A 13 3.24 -19.85 4.08
C SER A 13 3.88 -18.61 3.47
N VAL A 14 4.03 -17.55 4.27
CA VAL A 14 4.66 -16.30 3.81
C VAL A 14 6.16 -16.52 3.65
N LEU A 15 6.66 -16.36 2.43
CA LEU A 15 8.08 -16.50 2.10
C LEU A 15 8.81 -15.15 2.20
N ALA A 16 8.25 -14.11 1.59
CA ALA A 16 8.82 -12.77 1.62
C ALA A 16 7.73 -11.70 1.56
N VAL A 17 8.04 -10.48 2.01
CA VAL A 17 7.16 -9.32 2.03
C VAL A 17 7.94 -8.08 1.60
N GLY A 18 7.29 -7.19 0.88
CA GLY A 18 7.88 -5.90 0.50
C GLY A 18 8.86 -5.99 -0.66
N VAL A 19 10.04 -5.41 -0.49
CA VAL A 19 11.08 -5.33 -1.55
C VAL A 19 11.50 -6.73 -2.02
N GLU A 20 11.79 -7.63 -1.09
CA GLU A 20 12.19 -9.00 -1.41
C GLU A 20 11.11 -9.73 -2.23
N ALA A 21 9.84 -9.58 -1.85
CA ALA A 21 8.72 -10.15 -2.60
C ALA A 21 8.58 -9.52 -4.00
N LYS A 22 8.86 -8.20 -4.14
CA LYS A 22 8.84 -7.50 -5.42
C LYS A 22 9.91 -8.02 -6.37
N GLU A 23 11.11 -8.29 -5.89
CA GLU A 23 12.21 -8.84 -6.69
C GLU A 23 11.93 -10.26 -7.22
N MET A 24 11.06 -10.99 -6.54
CA MET A 24 10.65 -12.34 -6.92
C MET A 24 9.62 -12.36 -8.07
N ILE A 25 8.93 -11.25 -8.36
CA ILE A 25 7.90 -11.21 -9.40
C ILE A 25 8.48 -11.60 -10.76
N GLY A 26 7.87 -12.60 -11.41
CA GLY A 26 8.30 -13.10 -12.72
C GLY A 26 9.58 -13.91 -12.73
N ARG A 27 10.15 -14.25 -11.56
CA ARG A 27 11.40 -15.01 -11.40
C ARG A 27 11.25 -16.25 -10.51
N THR A 28 10.04 -16.56 -10.07
CA THR A 28 9.77 -17.66 -9.14
C THR A 28 9.29 -18.90 -9.87
N PRO A 29 9.62 -20.12 -9.37
CA PRO A 29 9.01 -21.35 -9.82
C PRO A 29 7.49 -21.35 -9.52
N GLU A 30 6.75 -22.29 -10.15
CA GLU A 30 5.27 -22.36 -10.03
C GLU A 30 4.76 -22.56 -8.60
N GLU A 31 5.61 -23.03 -7.70
CA GLU A 31 5.31 -23.24 -6.29
C GLU A 31 5.28 -21.96 -5.47
N ILE A 32 5.82 -20.85 -5.99
CA ILE A 32 5.87 -19.55 -5.31
C ILE A 32 5.05 -18.55 -6.10
N VAL A 33 4.04 -17.96 -5.44
CA VAL A 33 3.15 -16.98 -6.05
C VAL A 33 3.25 -15.65 -5.34
N ALA A 34 3.46 -14.58 -6.12
CA ALA A 34 3.43 -13.22 -5.62
C ALA A 34 2.00 -12.67 -5.65
N TYR A 35 1.55 -12.13 -4.52
CA TYR A 35 0.24 -11.54 -4.34
C TYR A 35 0.35 -10.06 -4.02
N ARG A 36 -0.59 -9.28 -4.56
CA ARG A 36 -0.85 -7.91 -4.14
C ARG A 36 -2.10 -7.90 -3.27
N PRO A 37 -1.96 -7.88 -1.94
CA PRO A 37 -3.09 -7.98 -1.01
C PRO A 37 -4.00 -6.74 -1.04
N LEU A 38 -3.48 -5.62 -1.54
CA LEU A 38 -4.25 -4.39 -1.79
C LEU A 38 -4.45 -4.18 -3.29
N LYS A 39 -5.66 -3.74 -3.66
CA LYS A 39 -6.01 -3.31 -5.01
C LYS A 39 -6.70 -1.96 -4.94
N ASP A 40 -6.21 -1.00 -5.74
CA ASP A 40 -6.77 0.35 -5.81
C ASP A 40 -6.92 1.02 -4.42
N GLY A 41 -5.95 0.81 -3.54
CA GLY A 41 -5.90 1.39 -2.19
C GLY A 41 -6.78 0.70 -1.14
N VAL A 42 -7.44 -0.43 -1.46
CA VAL A 42 -8.30 -1.17 -0.54
C VAL A 42 -7.87 -2.63 -0.38
N ILE A 43 -8.28 -3.27 0.71
CA ILE A 43 -7.99 -4.68 0.96
C ILE A 43 -8.72 -5.53 -0.07
N ALA A 44 -7.96 -6.24 -0.92
CA ALA A 44 -8.46 -7.21 -1.88
C ALA A 44 -8.46 -8.63 -1.29
N ASP A 45 -7.45 -8.94 -0.47
CA ASP A 45 -7.38 -10.20 0.27
C ASP A 45 -7.07 -9.92 1.75
N TYR A 46 -8.04 -10.26 2.59
CA TYR A 46 -7.97 -10.00 4.03
C TYR A 46 -6.90 -10.83 4.73
N TYR A 47 -6.78 -12.12 4.38
CA TYR A 47 -5.85 -13.02 5.04
C TYR A 47 -4.40 -12.69 4.71
N ILE A 48 -4.11 -12.39 3.45
CA ILE A 48 -2.78 -11.99 2.99
C ILE A 48 -2.42 -10.61 3.56
N THR A 49 -3.37 -9.67 3.60
CA THR A 49 -3.16 -8.34 4.23
C THR A 49 -2.82 -8.49 5.72
N LYS A 50 -3.55 -9.35 6.44
CA LYS A 50 -3.27 -9.63 7.86
C LYS A 50 -1.89 -10.24 8.05
N ALA A 51 -1.49 -11.20 7.21
CA ALA A 51 -0.17 -11.81 7.26
C ALA A 51 0.95 -10.77 7.01
N MET A 52 0.76 -9.89 6.04
CA MET A 52 1.67 -8.78 5.74
C MET A 52 1.80 -7.81 6.92
N LEU A 53 0.67 -7.39 7.50
CA LEU A 53 0.66 -6.51 8.68
C LEU A 53 1.37 -7.16 9.86
N ARG A 54 1.15 -8.46 10.09
CA ARG A 54 1.84 -9.23 11.14
C ARG A 54 3.35 -9.21 10.95
N TYR A 55 3.81 -9.40 9.71
CA TYR A 55 5.23 -9.33 9.39
C TYR A 55 5.81 -7.95 9.71
N PHE A 56 5.16 -6.87 9.28
CA PHE A 56 5.66 -5.51 9.53
C PHE A 56 5.61 -5.13 11.01
N ILE A 57 4.57 -5.51 11.73
CA ILE A 57 4.47 -5.29 13.18
C ILE A 57 5.60 -6.04 13.90
N ALA A 58 5.83 -7.30 13.57
CA ALA A 58 6.91 -8.09 14.16
C ALA A 58 8.29 -7.50 13.83
N LYS A 59 8.51 -7.05 12.60
CA LYS A 59 9.75 -6.39 12.16
C LYS A 59 10.01 -5.08 12.92
N ALA A 60 8.97 -4.30 13.18
CA ALA A 60 9.08 -3.03 13.89
C ALA A 60 9.29 -3.19 15.41
N VAL A 61 8.66 -4.18 16.02
CA VAL A 61 8.76 -4.42 17.49
C VAL A 61 10.00 -5.22 17.86
N GLY A 62 10.55 -6.00 16.92
CA GLY A 62 11.69 -6.88 17.16
C GLY A 62 11.34 -8.17 17.90
N SER A 63 12.38 -8.91 18.30
CA SER A 63 12.23 -10.26 18.91
C SER A 63 11.65 -10.28 20.33
N LEU A 64 11.71 -9.17 21.05
CA LEU A 64 11.15 -9.03 22.41
C LEU A 64 9.69 -8.53 22.36
N ASN A 65 8.80 -9.30 21.75
CA ASN A 65 7.40 -8.95 21.55
C ASN A 65 6.55 -9.13 22.85
N ILE A 66 6.95 -8.48 23.94
CA ILE A 66 6.26 -8.55 25.24
C ILE A 66 5.00 -7.66 25.24
N PHE A 67 5.03 -6.56 24.50
CA PHE A 67 3.93 -5.60 24.46
C PHE A 67 3.39 -5.47 23.02
N ARG A 68 2.06 -5.59 22.88
CA ARG A 68 1.39 -5.30 21.62
C ARG A 68 1.47 -3.80 21.32
N PRO A 69 1.94 -3.38 20.16
CA PRO A 69 2.07 -1.96 19.81
C PRO A 69 0.73 -1.33 19.47
N GLU A 70 0.66 -0.01 19.61
CA GLU A 70 -0.33 0.81 18.92
C GLU A 70 0.17 1.10 17.51
N VAL A 71 -0.71 0.98 16.51
CA VAL A 71 -0.36 1.07 15.10
C VAL A 71 -1.16 2.17 14.43
N VAL A 72 -0.49 3.04 13.68
CA VAL A 72 -1.12 4.02 12.80
C VAL A 72 -1.01 3.54 11.36
N ILE A 73 -2.14 3.47 10.66
CA ILE A 73 -2.21 2.99 9.28
C ILE A 73 -2.76 4.11 8.39
N SER A 74 -2.05 4.39 7.30
CA SER A 74 -2.54 5.29 6.27
C SER A 74 -3.62 4.60 5.43
N VAL A 75 -4.62 5.38 5.03
CA VAL A 75 -5.66 4.93 4.11
C VAL A 75 -6.03 6.05 3.13
N PRO A 76 -6.52 5.72 1.94
CA PRO A 76 -7.02 6.71 1.00
C PRO A 76 -8.07 7.63 1.61
N ALA A 77 -8.12 8.89 1.19
CA ALA A 77 -9.07 9.87 1.70
C ALA A 77 -10.53 9.45 1.46
N GLY A 78 -10.78 8.70 0.36
CA GLY A 78 -12.09 8.21 -0.06
C GLY A 78 -12.51 6.86 0.51
N ILE A 79 -11.81 6.35 1.52
CA ILE A 79 -12.13 5.04 2.12
C ILE A 79 -13.55 5.01 2.71
N THR A 80 -14.28 3.93 2.46
CA THR A 80 -15.59 3.68 3.06
C THR A 80 -15.47 3.28 4.53
N GLN A 81 -16.58 3.38 5.29
CA GLN A 81 -16.60 2.95 6.69
C GLN A 81 -16.35 1.44 6.84
N THR A 82 -16.82 0.64 5.89
CA THR A 82 -16.61 -0.81 5.89
C THR A 82 -15.14 -1.15 5.67
N GLU A 83 -14.52 -0.55 4.66
CA GLU A 83 -13.08 -0.72 4.38
C GLU A 83 -12.23 -0.25 5.56
N ARG A 84 -12.57 0.90 6.17
CA ARG A 84 -11.90 1.41 7.37
C ARG A 84 -11.96 0.40 8.53
N ARG A 85 -13.12 -0.20 8.78
CA ARG A 85 -13.27 -1.23 9.80
C ARG A 85 -12.45 -2.47 9.49
N ALA A 86 -12.41 -2.89 8.22
CA ALA A 86 -11.60 -4.03 7.79
C ALA A 86 -10.11 -3.81 8.06
N VAL A 87 -9.58 -2.62 7.79
CA VAL A 87 -8.18 -2.24 8.08
C VAL A 87 -7.88 -2.31 9.57
N ILE A 88 -8.75 -1.73 10.43
CA ILE A 88 -8.58 -1.76 11.88
C ILE A 88 -8.59 -3.20 12.41
N ASN A 89 -9.54 -4.01 11.94
CA ASN A 89 -9.66 -5.42 12.37
C ASN A 89 -8.45 -6.24 11.92
N ALA A 90 -8.01 -6.08 10.67
CA ALA A 90 -6.81 -6.76 10.16
C ALA A 90 -5.57 -6.44 10.99
N ALA A 91 -5.38 -5.17 11.39
CA ALA A 91 -4.26 -4.76 12.22
C ALA A 91 -4.32 -5.34 13.63
N ARG A 92 -5.50 -5.34 14.27
CA ARG A 92 -5.69 -5.94 15.61
C ARG A 92 -5.44 -7.45 15.56
N GLU A 93 -5.98 -8.14 14.57
CA GLU A 93 -5.74 -9.58 14.37
C GLU A 93 -4.29 -9.90 13.98
N ALA A 94 -3.58 -8.95 13.39
CA ALA A 94 -2.15 -9.06 13.09
C ALA A 94 -1.25 -8.90 14.33
N GLY A 95 -1.79 -8.43 15.46
CA GLY A 95 -1.07 -8.32 16.74
C GLY A 95 -1.00 -6.91 17.31
N ALA A 96 -1.60 -5.90 16.69
CA ALA A 96 -1.70 -4.58 17.27
C ALA A 96 -2.60 -4.59 18.52
N LYS A 97 -2.24 -3.80 19.56
CA LYS A 97 -3.10 -3.52 20.70
C LYS A 97 -4.28 -2.64 20.29
N GLU A 98 -3.95 -1.55 19.60
CA GLU A 98 -4.89 -0.61 19.01
C GLU A 98 -4.42 -0.22 17.60
N ALA A 99 -5.38 0.09 16.73
CA ALA A 99 -5.11 0.54 15.37
C ALA A 99 -5.86 1.85 15.08
N TYR A 100 -5.11 2.85 14.68
CA TYR A 100 -5.61 4.15 14.28
C TYR A 100 -5.47 4.33 12.77
N VAL A 101 -6.48 4.89 12.14
CA VAL A 101 -6.51 5.11 10.70
C VAL A 101 -6.44 6.61 10.42
N VAL A 102 -5.44 7.00 9.62
CA VAL A 102 -5.20 8.38 9.18
C VAL A 102 -5.24 8.45 7.67
N LYS A 103 -5.84 9.50 7.12
CA LYS A 103 -5.93 9.72 5.67
C LYS A 103 -4.55 10.02 5.08
N GLU A 104 -4.20 9.36 3.98
CA GLU A 104 -2.89 9.47 3.32
C GLU A 104 -2.42 10.90 3.05
N PRO A 105 -3.25 11.84 2.55
CA PRO A 105 -2.79 13.21 2.28
C PRO A 105 -2.27 13.94 3.51
N ILE A 106 -2.80 13.65 4.71
CA ILE A 106 -2.31 14.25 5.96
C ILE A 106 -0.91 13.74 6.28
N LEU A 107 -0.70 12.42 6.16
CA LEU A 107 0.62 11.82 6.42
C LEU A 107 1.64 12.22 5.35
N ALA A 108 1.22 12.33 4.09
CA ALA A 108 2.06 12.83 3.01
C ALA A 108 2.51 14.28 3.27
N ALA A 109 1.59 15.15 3.72
CA ALA A 109 1.91 16.53 4.10
C ALA A 109 2.93 16.58 5.24
N LEU A 110 2.72 15.78 6.29
CA LEU A 110 3.64 15.67 7.43
C LEU A 110 5.02 15.19 6.99
N GLY A 111 5.08 14.14 6.16
CA GLY A 111 6.32 13.59 5.63
C GLY A 111 7.10 14.58 4.76
N ALA A 112 6.40 15.44 4.04
CA ALA A 112 6.98 16.54 3.26
C ALA A 112 7.35 17.78 4.09
N GLY A 113 7.14 17.76 5.42
CA GLY A 113 7.41 18.90 6.29
C GLY A 113 6.44 20.08 6.12
N ILE A 114 5.28 19.85 5.51
CA ILE A 114 4.27 20.89 5.30
C ILE A 114 3.52 21.17 6.63
N PRO A 115 3.38 22.43 7.04
CA PRO A 115 2.73 22.78 8.29
C PRO A 115 1.20 22.59 8.19
N ILE A 116 0.74 21.37 8.50
CA ILE A 116 -0.69 21.01 8.41
C ILE A 116 -1.61 21.81 9.35
N ASN A 117 -1.06 22.32 10.46
CA ASN A 117 -1.82 23.09 11.45
C ASN A 117 -1.97 24.58 11.06
N SER A 118 -1.37 25.01 9.96
CA SER A 118 -1.52 26.37 9.46
C SER A 118 -2.96 26.61 8.97
N TYR A 119 -3.42 27.86 9.10
CA TYR A 119 -4.67 28.32 8.50
C TYR A 119 -4.56 28.46 6.97
N SER A 120 -3.35 28.50 6.43
CA SER A 120 -3.13 28.46 4.98
C SER A 120 -3.52 27.11 4.42
N GLY A 121 -4.27 27.08 3.32
CA GLY A 121 -4.58 25.86 2.59
C GLY A 121 -3.35 25.38 1.84
N ASN A 122 -2.91 24.14 2.12
CA ASN A 122 -1.81 23.49 1.40
C ASN A 122 -2.38 22.38 0.52
N MET A 123 -2.07 22.42 -0.77
CA MET A 123 -2.48 21.38 -1.71
C MET A 123 -1.43 20.27 -1.72
N ILE A 124 -1.90 19.04 -1.56
CA ILE A 124 -1.09 17.82 -1.62
C ILE A 124 -1.57 17.00 -2.80
N ILE A 125 -0.63 16.57 -3.63
CA ILE A 125 -0.84 15.59 -4.69
C ILE A 125 -0.05 14.34 -4.31
N ASN A 126 -0.76 13.25 -4.05
CA ASN A 126 -0.19 11.95 -3.68
C ASN A 126 -0.49 10.94 -4.78
N ILE A 127 0.54 10.46 -5.48
CA ILE A 127 0.41 9.47 -6.56
C ILE A 127 1.10 8.20 -6.08
N GLY A 128 0.29 7.20 -5.72
CA GLY A 128 0.76 5.89 -5.27
C GLY A 128 0.83 4.86 -6.39
N GLY A 129 0.85 3.57 -6.03
CA GLY A 129 0.75 2.48 -6.99
C GLY A 129 -0.67 2.28 -7.54
N GLY A 130 -1.70 2.36 -6.69
CA GLY A 130 -3.10 2.08 -7.04
C GLY A 130 -4.00 3.31 -7.13
N THR A 131 -3.70 4.37 -6.40
CA THR A 131 -4.53 5.59 -6.28
C THR A 131 -3.71 6.86 -6.47
N SER A 132 -4.33 7.85 -7.08
CA SER A 132 -3.86 9.24 -7.11
C SER A 132 -4.85 10.10 -6.36
N GLU A 133 -4.36 10.86 -5.39
CA GLU A 133 -5.19 11.72 -4.55
C GLU A 133 -4.71 13.16 -4.59
N VAL A 134 -5.66 14.07 -4.66
CA VAL A 134 -5.41 15.51 -4.50
C VAL A 134 -6.23 15.97 -3.31
N ALA A 135 -5.61 16.62 -2.35
CA ALA A 135 -6.28 17.13 -1.17
C ALA A 135 -5.76 18.52 -0.79
N VAL A 136 -6.63 19.34 -0.22
CA VAL A 136 -6.27 20.59 0.44
C VAL A 136 -6.35 20.36 1.94
N VAL A 137 -5.23 20.61 2.63
CA VAL A 137 -5.09 20.44 4.08
C VAL A 137 -4.95 21.82 4.73
N SER A 138 -5.70 22.06 5.78
CA SER A 138 -5.65 23.27 6.61
C SER A 138 -6.11 22.93 8.02
N LEU A 139 -5.53 23.59 9.04
CA LEU A 139 -5.90 23.42 10.46
C LEU A 139 -5.95 21.94 10.92
N GLY A 140 -5.02 21.12 10.43
CA GLY A 140 -4.92 19.69 10.78
C GLY A 140 -5.96 18.79 10.12
N GLY A 141 -6.82 19.33 9.24
CA GLY A 141 -7.88 18.59 8.57
C GLY A 141 -7.84 18.70 7.05
N ILE A 142 -8.53 17.76 6.39
CA ILE A 142 -8.75 17.81 4.94
C ILE A 142 -9.99 18.66 4.67
N VAL A 143 -9.80 19.79 3.97
CA VAL A 143 -10.87 20.72 3.58
C VAL A 143 -11.61 20.24 2.33
N SER A 144 -10.84 19.76 1.34
CA SER A 144 -11.37 19.21 0.10
C SER A 144 -10.43 18.13 -0.42
N TRP A 145 -10.97 17.15 -1.10
CA TRP A 145 -10.18 16.07 -1.68
C TRP A 145 -10.88 15.46 -2.89
N THR A 146 -10.08 14.84 -3.76
CA THR A 146 -10.53 13.95 -4.81
C THR A 146 -9.56 12.78 -4.93
N SER A 147 -10.06 11.62 -5.33
CA SER A 147 -9.27 10.40 -5.48
C SER A 147 -9.62 9.70 -6.78
N LEU A 148 -8.61 9.23 -7.49
CA LEU A 148 -8.72 8.48 -8.73
C LEU A 148 -8.07 7.11 -8.54
N ARG A 149 -8.68 6.05 -9.07
CA ARG A 149 -8.11 4.70 -9.12
C ARG A 149 -7.24 4.51 -10.36
N VAL A 150 -6.39 5.50 -10.62
CA VAL A 150 -5.38 5.53 -11.70
C VAL A 150 -4.10 6.06 -11.09
N ALA A 151 -3.04 5.25 -11.14
CA ALA A 151 -1.73 5.59 -10.59
C ALA A 151 -0.65 4.69 -11.20
N GLY A 152 0.52 4.56 -10.59
CA GLY A 152 1.70 3.90 -11.11
C GLY A 152 1.45 2.56 -11.78
N ASN A 153 0.71 1.64 -11.13
CA ASN A 153 0.43 0.32 -11.72
C ASN A 153 -0.29 0.40 -13.08
N LYS A 154 -1.15 1.41 -13.29
CA LYS A 154 -1.82 1.61 -14.58
C LYS A 154 -0.92 2.31 -15.59
N PHE A 155 0.01 3.14 -15.13
CA PHE A 155 1.02 3.74 -15.99
C PHE A 155 1.95 2.66 -16.53
N ASP A 156 2.45 1.77 -15.67
CA ASP A 156 3.29 0.64 -16.06
C ASP A 156 2.57 -0.25 -17.07
N GLN A 157 1.30 -0.57 -16.82
CA GLN A 157 0.50 -1.36 -17.74
C GLN A 157 0.33 -0.68 -19.11
N ALA A 158 0.11 0.64 -19.13
CA ALA A 158 0.01 1.40 -20.38
C ALA A 158 1.33 1.38 -21.17
N VAL A 159 2.49 1.45 -20.49
CA VAL A 159 3.81 1.31 -21.11
C VAL A 159 3.98 -0.10 -21.70
N ILE A 160 3.63 -1.15 -20.96
CA ILE A 160 3.68 -2.54 -21.44
C ILE A 160 2.85 -2.72 -22.71
N ASP A 161 1.60 -2.24 -22.68
CA ASP A 161 0.66 -2.37 -23.80
C ASP A 161 1.15 -1.58 -25.02
N TYR A 162 1.70 -0.38 -24.83
CA TYR A 162 2.26 0.44 -25.90
C TYR A 162 3.45 -0.24 -26.57
N ILE A 163 4.41 -0.74 -25.79
CA ILE A 163 5.61 -1.42 -26.31
C ILE A 163 5.23 -2.69 -27.06
N LYS A 164 4.30 -3.47 -26.48
CA LYS A 164 3.79 -4.68 -27.13
C LYS A 164 3.13 -4.37 -28.48
N LYS A 165 2.28 -3.32 -28.53
CA LYS A 165 1.56 -2.93 -29.74
C LYS A 165 2.47 -2.36 -30.81
N LYS A 166 3.42 -1.49 -30.41
CA LYS A 166 4.26 -0.75 -31.37
C LYS A 166 5.46 -1.54 -31.85
N TYR A 167 6.06 -2.34 -30.97
CA TYR A 167 7.33 -3.02 -31.24
C TYR A 167 7.23 -4.55 -31.23
N SER A 168 6.03 -5.12 -30.97
CA SER A 168 5.81 -6.56 -30.82
C SER A 168 6.71 -7.20 -29.75
N LEU A 169 7.11 -6.41 -28.75
CA LEU A 169 8.01 -6.81 -27.68
C LEU A 169 7.22 -6.91 -26.37
N SER A 170 7.35 -8.05 -25.67
CA SER A 170 6.78 -8.24 -24.33
C SER A 170 7.82 -7.85 -23.30
N ILE A 171 7.46 -6.92 -22.42
CA ILE A 171 8.25 -6.52 -21.25
C ILE A 171 7.47 -6.81 -19.97
N GLY A 172 8.19 -7.03 -18.86
CA GLY A 172 7.60 -7.22 -17.53
C GLY A 172 7.31 -5.89 -16.81
N GLU A 173 6.53 -5.95 -15.71
CA GLU A 173 6.19 -4.79 -14.88
C GLU A 173 7.43 -4.05 -14.37
N GLN A 174 8.45 -4.78 -13.88
CA GLN A 174 9.70 -4.16 -13.39
C GLN A 174 10.43 -3.36 -14.47
N THR A 175 10.40 -3.85 -15.72
CA THR A 175 11.00 -3.14 -16.85
C THR A 175 10.20 -1.89 -17.21
N ALA A 176 8.88 -1.99 -17.17
CA ALA A 176 8.01 -0.85 -17.46
C ALA A 176 8.15 0.26 -16.41
N GLU A 177 8.29 -0.10 -15.12
CA GLU A 177 8.52 0.85 -14.02
C GLU A 177 9.90 1.54 -14.12
N ALA A 178 10.88 0.88 -14.75
CA ALA A 178 12.23 1.43 -14.91
C ALA A 178 12.40 2.35 -16.14
N ILE A 179 11.44 2.36 -17.08
CA ILE A 179 11.41 3.23 -18.27
C ILE A 179 10.83 4.59 -17.93
#